data_8ffb261acf65a4181ed52236df7cd5c0
#
_entry.id   8ffb261acf65a4181ed52236df7cd5c0
#
_cell.length_a   1.000
_cell.length_b   1.000
_cell.length_c   1.000
_cell.angle_alpha   90.00
_cell.angle_beta   90.00
_cell.angle_gamma   90.00
#
_symmetry.space_group_name_H-M   'P 1'
#
loop_
_entity.id
_entity.type
_entity.pdbx_description
1 polymer ?
#
loop_
_entity_poly.entity_id
_entity_poly.type
_entity_poly.pdbx_seq_one_letter_code
_entity_poly.pdbx_strand_id
1 'polypeptide(L)'
;MTARSRLLRRSSARPDFSPHHFPVTDSVRVHRQVPPSAATPHPSTLGAVGIRSLFGLAVAAALGLGLIATNPDEEEFERFAADQITRAAELELCQEGGLPMLARMIVHDCPRLIAAQHDLLGRLALAATRRRNFGLLSLYRTDLGGQQLLPDWSIPRYSAITLAGAGRFFILRSNQAAAEPTVR
;
A
#
# COMPACT_ATOMS: atom_id res chain seq x y z
N MET A 1 -13.38 24.50 43.90
CA MET A 1 -12.25 23.60 44.24
C MET A 1 -11.23 23.69 43.12
N THR A 2 -10.12 24.30 43.44
CA THR A 2 -9.03 24.75 42.56
C THR A 2 -8.01 23.63 42.36
N ALA A 3 -7.66 23.29 41.12
CA ALA A 3 -6.49 22.46 40.83
C ALA A 3 -5.55 23.21 39.89
N ARG A 4 -4.38 23.51 40.44
CA ARG A 4 -3.27 24.31 39.88
C ARG A 4 -2.54 23.60 38.75
N SER A 5 -2.40 24.29 37.62
CA SER A 5 -1.44 23.97 36.55
C SER A 5 0.00 24.23 37.01
N ARG A 6 0.86 23.24 36.97
CA ARG A 6 2.31 23.38 37.16
C ARG A 6 2.98 23.47 35.79
N LEU A 7 3.44 24.66 35.47
CA LEU A 7 4.38 24.95 34.38
C LEU A 7 5.78 24.43 34.79
N LEU A 8 6.26 23.43 34.06
CA LEU A 8 7.68 23.00 34.10
C LEU A 8 8.48 23.83 33.11
N ARG A 9 9.22 24.79 33.67
CA ARG A 9 10.23 25.61 33.00
C ARG A 9 11.44 24.73 32.74
N ARG A 10 11.73 24.37 31.47
CA ARG A 10 13.01 23.75 31.09
C ARG A 10 14.04 24.86 30.88
N SER A 11 15.02 24.85 31.75
CA SER A 11 16.24 25.65 31.68
C SER A 11 17.14 25.11 30.57
N SER A 12 17.44 25.96 29.60
CA SER A 12 18.47 25.70 28.56
C SER A 12 19.81 26.15 29.06
N ALA A 13 20.64 25.18 29.47
CA ALA A 13 22.06 25.43 29.74
C ALA A 13 22.81 25.42 28.39
N ARG A 14 23.44 26.56 28.06
CA ARG A 14 24.44 26.68 26.99
C ARG A 14 25.78 26.20 27.52
N PRO A 15 26.53 25.38 26.79
CA PRO A 15 27.92 25.15 27.13
C PRO A 15 28.78 26.33 26.66
N ASP A 16 29.56 26.85 27.62
CA ASP A 16 30.57 27.87 27.45
C ASP A 16 31.77 27.30 26.68
N PHE A 17 32.10 27.90 25.53
CA PHE A 17 33.25 27.50 24.73
C PHE A 17 34.41 28.46 25.03
N SER A 18 35.34 28.09 25.92
CA SER A 18 36.59 28.79 26.16
C SER A 18 37.61 28.51 25.06
N PRO A 19 38.25 29.54 24.48
CA PRO A 19 39.29 29.34 23.50
C PRO A 19 40.63 29.06 24.20
N HIS A 20 41.12 27.84 24.07
CA HIS A 20 42.47 27.50 24.50
C HIS A 20 43.49 28.03 23.48
N HIS A 21 44.36 28.91 23.97
CA HIS A 21 45.59 29.38 23.35
C HIS A 21 46.53 28.20 23.08
N PHE A 22 46.90 27.98 21.82
CA PHE A 22 48.02 27.11 21.46
C PHE A 22 49.26 27.94 21.21
N PRO A 23 50.40 27.59 21.80
CA PRO A 23 51.68 28.26 21.49
C PRO A 23 52.20 27.78 20.13
N VAL A 24 52.56 28.74 19.32
CA VAL A 24 53.26 28.55 18.04
C VAL A 24 54.72 28.21 18.37
N THR A 25 55.12 26.96 18.13
CA THR A 25 56.54 26.58 18.07
C THR A 25 56.94 26.41 16.62
N ASP A 26 57.73 27.34 16.18
CA ASP A 26 58.42 27.39 14.90
C ASP A 26 59.43 26.22 14.83
N SER A 27 59.14 25.24 13.98
CA SER A 27 60.10 24.19 13.62
C SER A 27 60.29 24.18 12.12
N VAL A 28 61.32 24.86 11.71
CA VAL A 28 61.87 24.80 10.35
C VAL A 28 62.24 23.34 10.04
N ARG A 29 61.40 22.63 9.31
CA ARG A 29 61.71 21.29 8.84
C ARG A 29 62.15 21.35 7.37
N VAL A 30 63.43 21.14 7.18
CA VAL A 30 64.10 20.95 5.88
C VAL A 30 63.34 19.94 5.04
N HIS A 31 62.69 20.39 3.98
CA HIS A 31 62.07 19.53 2.95
C HIS A 31 63.16 18.79 2.17
N ARG A 32 63.36 17.51 2.52
CA ARG A 32 64.05 16.59 1.63
C ARG A 32 63.12 16.23 0.50
N GLN A 33 63.35 16.78 -0.71
CA GLN A 33 62.61 16.42 -1.93
C GLN A 33 62.91 14.94 -2.23
N VAL A 34 61.86 14.11 -2.08
CA VAL A 34 61.81 12.74 -2.59
C VAL A 34 61.46 12.84 -4.06
N PRO A 35 62.28 12.24 -4.99
CA PRO A 35 61.94 12.28 -6.38
C PRO A 35 60.59 11.56 -6.65
N PRO A 36 59.78 12.02 -7.61
CA PRO A 36 58.50 11.40 -7.90
C PRO A 36 58.74 9.96 -8.39
N SER A 37 58.28 9.01 -7.56
CA SER A 37 58.22 7.59 -7.95
C SER A 37 57.33 7.49 -9.21
N ALA A 38 57.89 6.97 -10.30
CA ALA A 38 57.16 6.74 -11.51
C ALA A 38 55.94 5.85 -11.23
N ALA A 39 54.76 6.45 -11.28
CA ALA A 39 53.52 5.72 -11.15
C ALA A 39 53.38 4.81 -12.36
N THR A 40 53.56 3.51 -12.16
CA THR A 40 53.18 2.49 -13.14
C THR A 40 51.69 2.62 -13.43
N PRO A 41 51.27 2.78 -14.68
CA PRO A 41 49.86 2.82 -15.00
C PRO A 41 49.27 1.44 -14.70
N HIS A 42 48.46 1.39 -13.63
CA HIS A 42 47.63 0.22 -13.39
C HIS A 42 46.63 0.07 -14.56
N PRO A 43 46.49 -1.11 -15.17
CA PRO A 43 45.48 -1.31 -16.20
C PRO A 43 44.12 -1.10 -15.57
N SER A 44 43.40 -0.11 -16.09
CA SER A 44 42.07 0.26 -15.69
C SER A 44 41.14 -0.94 -15.86
N THR A 45 40.68 -1.51 -14.75
CA THR A 45 39.67 -2.59 -14.69
C THR A 45 38.26 -2.09 -15.04
N LEU A 46 38.15 -1.04 -15.86
CA LEU A 46 36.88 -0.41 -16.25
C LEU A 46 36.02 -1.28 -17.20
N GLY A 47 36.57 -2.31 -17.82
CA GLY A 47 35.81 -3.14 -18.77
C GLY A 47 34.86 -4.15 -18.13
N ALA A 48 35.25 -4.77 -17.02
CA ALA A 48 34.47 -5.85 -16.41
C ALA A 48 33.26 -5.37 -15.57
N VAL A 49 33.37 -4.17 -14.99
CA VAL A 49 32.25 -3.55 -14.25
C VAL A 49 31.14 -3.09 -15.17
N GLY A 50 31.47 -2.61 -16.36
CA GLY A 50 30.52 -2.10 -17.34
C GLY A 50 29.53 -3.17 -17.85
N ILE A 51 30.03 -4.36 -18.21
CA ILE A 51 29.18 -5.42 -18.78
C ILE A 51 28.22 -6.00 -17.75
N ARG A 52 28.67 -6.23 -16.53
CA ARG A 52 27.81 -6.71 -15.44
C ARG A 52 26.73 -5.70 -15.06
N SER A 53 27.07 -4.40 -15.07
CA SER A 53 26.13 -3.32 -14.80
C SER A 53 25.09 -3.19 -15.91
N LEU A 54 25.49 -3.29 -17.19
CA LEU A 54 24.58 -3.27 -18.32
C LEU A 54 23.62 -4.46 -18.34
N PHE A 55 24.12 -5.65 -18.01
CA PHE A 55 23.29 -6.84 -17.90
C PHE A 55 22.27 -6.69 -16.75
N GLY A 56 22.69 -6.22 -15.58
CA GLY A 56 21.79 -5.95 -14.46
C GLY A 56 20.69 -4.93 -14.82
N LEU A 57 21.05 -3.87 -15.54
CA LEU A 57 20.09 -2.86 -16.00
C LEU A 57 19.10 -3.45 -17.02
N ALA A 58 19.57 -4.27 -17.95
CA ALA A 58 18.71 -4.93 -18.94
C ALA A 58 17.71 -5.88 -18.28
N VAL A 59 18.15 -6.67 -17.29
CA VAL A 59 17.26 -7.55 -16.52
C VAL A 59 16.22 -6.74 -15.72
N ALA A 60 16.65 -5.67 -15.05
CA ALA A 60 15.74 -4.80 -14.31
C ALA A 60 14.69 -4.13 -15.22
N ALA A 61 15.13 -3.69 -16.41
CA ALA A 61 14.22 -3.12 -17.41
C ALA A 61 13.22 -4.16 -17.92
N ALA A 62 13.67 -5.38 -18.22
CA ALA A 62 12.80 -6.48 -18.68
C ALA A 62 11.76 -6.86 -17.60
N LEU A 63 12.18 -6.95 -16.34
CA LEU A 63 11.26 -7.19 -15.21
C LEU A 63 10.27 -6.06 -15.04
N GLY A 64 10.72 -4.80 -15.13
CA GLY A 64 9.84 -3.63 -15.04
C GLY A 64 8.78 -3.62 -16.14
N LEU A 65 9.19 -3.86 -17.40
CA LEU A 65 8.26 -3.97 -18.52
C LEU A 65 7.27 -5.14 -18.35
N GLY A 66 7.74 -6.28 -17.86
CA GLY A 66 6.88 -7.43 -17.55
C GLY A 66 5.82 -7.08 -16.50
N LEU A 67 6.19 -6.38 -15.42
CA LEU A 67 5.24 -5.94 -14.39
C LEU A 67 4.22 -4.92 -14.92
N ILE A 68 4.64 -4.01 -15.82
CA ILE A 68 3.73 -3.07 -16.46
C ILE A 68 2.73 -3.81 -17.35
N ALA A 69 3.22 -4.75 -18.16
CA ALA A 69 2.38 -5.51 -19.10
C ALA A 69 1.39 -6.45 -18.39
N THR A 70 1.74 -6.90 -17.18
CA THR A 70 0.89 -7.80 -16.36
C THR A 70 0.15 -7.05 -15.23
N ASN A 71 0.08 -5.72 -15.28
CA ASN A 71 -0.65 -4.95 -14.29
C ASN A 71 -2.16 -5.04 -14.57
N PRO A 72 -2.95 -5.68 -13.68
CA PRO A 72 -4.37 -5.92 -13.92
C PRO A 72 -5.17 -4.64 -14.16
N ASP A 73 -6.09 -4.70 -15.09
CA ASP A 73 -6.97 -3.60 -15.44
C ASP A 73 -8.30 -3.60 -14.64
N GLU A 74 -9.22 -2.72 -15.01
CA GLU A 74 -10.51 -2.57 -14.32
C GLU A 74 -11.47 -3.73 -14.63
N GLU A 75 -11.39 -4.32 -15.82
CA GLU A 75 -12.22 -5.46 -16.20
C GLU A 75 -11.82 -6.72 -15.45
N GLU A 76 -10.51 -6.94 -15.29
CA GLU A 76 -9.99 -8.04 -14.46
C GLU A 76 -10.35 -7.84 -12.98
N PHE A 77 -10.31 -6.59 -12.49
CA PHE A 77 -10.76 -6.26 -11.14
C PHE A 77 -12.26 -6.50 -10.96
N GLU A 78 -13.10 -6.16 -11.94
CA GLU A 78 -14.55 -6.41 -11.90
C GLU A 78 -14.84 -7.89 -11.70
N ARG A 79 -14.19 -8.76 -12.49
CA ARG A 79 -14.33 -10.22 -12.37
C ARG A 79 -13.85 -10.72 -11.00
N PHE A 80 -12.69 -10.25 -10.55
CA PHE A 80 -12.17 -10.61 -9.22
C PHE A 80 -13.13 -10.19 -8.10
N ALA A 81 -13.65 -8.97 -8.15
CA ALA A 81 -14.58 -8.45 -7.14
C ALA A 81 -15.91 -9.23 -7.17
N ALA A 82 -16.43 -9.54 -8.36
CA ALA A 82 -17.62 -10.38 -8.52
C ALA A 82 -17.45 -11.73 -7.84
N ASP A 83 -16.33 -12.42 -8.08
CA ASP A 83 -16.00 -13.70 -7.45
C ASP A 83 -15.94 -13.61 -5.93
N GLN A 84 -15.29 -12.57 -5.39
CA GLN A 84 -15.18 -12.40 -3.95
C GLN A 84 -16.54 -12.13 -3.28
N ILE A 85 -17.35 -11.24 -3.88
CA ILE A 85 -18.66 -10.88 -3.34
C ILE A 85 -19.62 -12.06 -3.45
N THR A 86 -19.62 -12.77 -4.59
CA THR A 86 -20.47 -13.97 -4.78
C THR A 86 -20.16 -15.01 -3.71
N ARG A 87 -18.89 -15.35 -3.49
CA ARG A 87 -18.50 -16.32 -2.45
C ARG A 87 -18.87 -15.86 -1.05
N ALA A 88 -18.65 -14.58 -0.74
CA ALA A 88 -19.03 -14.04 0.56
C ALA A 88 -20.54 -14.08 0.77
N ALA A 89 -21.31 -13.70 -0.24
CA ALA A 89 -22.78 -13.75 -0.20
C ALA A 89 -23.32 -15.20 -0.07
N GLU A 90 -22.73 -16.15 -0.76
CA GLU A 90 -23.08 -17.57 -0.61
C GLU A 90 -22.83 -18.05 0.84
N LEU A 91 -21.67 -17.72 1.40
CA LEU A 91 -21.33 -18.11 2.76
C LEU A 91 -22.22 -17.45 3.82
N GLU A 92 -22.57 -16.19 3.65
CA GLU A 92 -23.36 -15.45 4.64
C GLU A 92 -24.88 -15.68 4.49
N LEU A 93 -25.40 -15.75 3.26
CA LEU A 93 -26.84 -15.80 3.01
C LEU A 93 -27.37 -17.22 2.84
N CYS A 94 -26.58 -18.13 2.23
CA CYS A 94 -27.07 -19.48 1.92
C CYS A 94 -26.83 -20.48 3.04
N GLN A 95 -26.09 -20.11 4.11
CA GLN A 95 -25.96 -20.97 5.29
C GLN A 95 -27.22 -20.94 6.15
N GLU A 96 -27.34 -21.96 7.04
CA GLU A 96 -28.46 -22.06 7.98
C GLU A 96 -28.52 -20.83 8.88
N GLY A 97 -29.59 -20.04 8.75
CA GLY A 97 -29.80 -18.82 9.52
C GLY A 97 -29.52 -17.50 8.76
N GLY A 98 -28.86 -17.55 7.60
CA GLY A 98 -28.55 -16.33 6.80
C GLY A 98 -29.78 -15.67 6.19
N LEU A 99 -30.78 -16.46 5.76
CA LEU A 99 -32.03 -15.95 5.20
C LEU A 99 -33.16 -15.98 6.22
N PRO A 100 -34.04 -14.95 6.26
CA PRO A 100 -35.30 -15.00 7.01
C PRO A 100 -36.15 -16.21 6.62
N MET A 101 -36.90 -16.76 7.57
CA MET A 101 -37.70 -17.98 7.38
C MET A 101 -38.62 -17.94 6.14
N LEU A 102 -39.23 -16.79 5.88
CA LEU A 102 -40.10 -16.59 4.70
C LEU A 102 -39.31 -16.67 3.39
N ALA A 103 -38.08 -16.12 3.35
CA ALA A 103 -37.23 -16.16 2.16
C ALA A 103 -36.77 -17.58 1.84
N ARG A 104 -36.49 -18.43 2.85
CA ARG A 104 -36.13 -19.84 2.65
C ARG A 104 -37.26 -20.67 2.03
N MET A 105 -38.51 -20.31 2.27
CA MET A 105 -39.65 -21.02 1.63
C MET A 105 -39.77 -20.75 0.13
N ILE A 106 -39.24 -19.62 -0.33
CA ILE A 106 -39.31 -19.17 -1.73
C ILE A 106 -38.02 -19.49 -2.49
N VAL A 107 -36.87 -19.36 -1.84
CA VAL A 107 -35.55 -19.57 -2.45
C VAL A 107 -35.12 -21.01 -2.27
N HIS A 108 -35.36 -21.85 -3.30
CA HIS A 108 -34.98 -23.26 -3.27
C HIS A 108 -33.51 -23.51 -3.61
N ASP A 109 -32.87 -22.61 -4.39
CA ASP A 109 -31.47 -22.73 -4.83
C ASP A 109 -30.77 -21.38 -4.64
N CYS A 110 -30.44 -21.09 -3.39
CA CYS A 110 -29.80 -19.84 -2.98
C CYS A 110 -28.44 -19.60 -3.71
N PRO A 111 -27.51 -20.58 -3.79
CA PRO A 111 -26.25 -20.37 -4.49
C PRO A 111 -26.42 -20.00 -5.96
N ARG A 112 -27.33 -20.67 -6.65
CA ARG A 112 -27.62 -20.40 -8.07
C ARG A 112 -28.20 -19.02 -8.29
N LEU A 113 -29.03 -18.55 -7.37
CA LEU A 113 -29.61 -17.21 -7.44
C LEU A 113 -28.52 -16.13 -7.29
N ILE A 114 -27.60 -16.32 -6.37
CA ILE A 114 -26.47 -15.42 -6.16
C ILE A 114 -25.51 -15.46 -7.37
N ALA A 115 -25.17 -16.65 -7.86
CA ALA A 115 -24.32 -16.82 -9.03
C ALA A 115 -24.92 -16.15 -10.29
N ALA A 116 -26.25 -16.14 -10.43
CA ALA A 116 -26.93 -15.44 -11.55
C ALA A 116 -26.76 -13.91 -11.51
N GLN A 117 -26.36 -13.34 -10.36
CA GLN A 117 -26.10 -11.90 -10.19
C GLN A 117 -24.61 -11.54 -10.25
N HIS A 118 -23.72 -12.51 -10.55
CA HIS A 118 -22.27 -12.35 -10.54
C HIS A 118 -21.80 -11.08 -11.28
N ASP A 119 -22.20 -10.89 -12.54
CA ASP A 119 -21.79 -9.76 -13.36
C ASP A 119 -22.31 -8.41 -12.81
N LEU A 120 -23.54 -8.41 -12.28
CA LEU A 120 -24.10 -7.22 -11.65
C LEU A 120 -23.32 -6.83 -10.40
N LEU A 121 -22.97 -7.81 -9.57
CA LEU A 121 -22.16 -7.58 -8.35
C LEU A 121 -20.78 -7.02 -8.70
N GLY A 122 -20.15 -7.53 -9.76
CA GLY A 122 -18.87 -7.03 -10.25
C GLY A 122 -18.94 -5.57 -10.69
N ARG A 123 -19.93 -5.21 -11.51
CA ARG A 123 -20.15 -3.82 -11.97
C ARG A 123 -20.43 -2.88 -10.81
N LEU A 124 -21.23 -3.27 -9.84
CA LEU A 124 -21.52 -2.46 -8.65
C LEU A 124 -20.25 -2.24 -7.81
N ALA A 125 -19.45 -3.30 -7.65
CA ALA A 125 -18.18 -3.19 -6.97
C ALA A 125 -17.22 -2.23 -7.69
N LEU A 126 -17.09 -2.35 -9.02
CA LEU A 126 -16.25 -1.47 -9.82
C LEU A 126 -16.73 -0.02 -9.74
N ALA A 127 -18.03 0.23 -9.84
CA ALA A 127 -18.62 1.57 -9.74
C ALA A 127 -18.35 2.24 -8.39
N ALA A 128 -18.21 1.44 -7.31
CA ALA A 128 -17.89 1.89 -5.96
C ALA A 128 -16.37 1.90 -5.67
N THR A 129 -15.54 1.66 -6.71
CA THR A 129 -14.09 1.51 -6.56
C THR A 129 -13.34 2.67 -7.21
N ARG A 130 -12.30 3.12 -6.55
CA ARG A 130 -11.33 4.09 -7.08
C ARG A 130 -10.01 3.40 -7.33
N ARG A 131 -9.56 3.40 -8.60
CA ARG A 131 -8.26 2.88 -9.00
C ARG A 131 -7.19 3.98 -8.94
N ARG A 132 -6.02 3.63 -8.39
CA ARG A 132 -4.78 4.39 -8.53
C ARG A 132 -3.74 3.51 -9.19
N ASN A 133 -3.40 3.82 -10.44
CA ASN A 133 -2.41 3.09 -11.21
C ASN A 133 -1.02 3.73 -11.04
N PHE A 134 -0.03 2.93 -10.61
CA PHE A 134 1.37 3.32 -10.45
C PHE A 134 2.28 2.74 -11.56
N GLY A 135 1.69 2.20 -12.60
CA GLY A 135 2.40 1.55 -13.71
C GLY A 135 2.75 0.09 -13.42
N LEU A 136 3.61 -0.17 -12.47
CA LEU A 136 4.04 -1.53 -12.07
C LEU A 136 2.98 -2.28 -11.25
N LEU A 137 2.12 -1.54 -10.58
CA LEU A 137 1.05 -2.03 -9.72
C LEU A 137 -0.12 -1.04 -9.70
N SER A 138 -1.31 -1.52 -9.33
CA SER A 138 -2.51 -0.71 -9.15
C SER A 138 -3.10 -0.93 -7.76
N LEU A 139 -3.62 0.14 -7.16
CA LEU A 139 -4.32 0.11 -5.88
C LEU A 139 -5.81 0.40 -6.14
N TYR A 140 -6.65 -0.54 -5.71
CA TYR A 140 -8.10 -0.44 -5.79
C TYR A 140 -8.66 -0.20 -4.40
N ARG A 141 -9.41 0.88 -4.23
CA ARG A 141 -10.12 1.19 -3.00
C ARG A 141 -11.61 1.15 -3.27
N THR A 142 -12.26 0.17 -2.67
CA THR A 142 -13.70 -0.07 -2.78
C THR A 142 -14.37 0.41 -1.49
N ASP A 143 -15.40 1.23 -1.62
CA ASP A 143 -16.23 1.70 -0.51
C ASP A 143 -17.70 1.43 -0.89
N LEU A 144 -18.32 0.39 -0.29
CA LEU A 144 -19.69 -0.04 -0.52
C LEU A 144 -20.57 0.22 0.69
N GLY A 145 -21.84 0.52 0.49
CA GLY A 145 -22.83 0.69 1.56
C GLY A 145 -22.67 2.00 2.34
N GLY A 146 -23.10 1.99 3.61
CA GLY A 146 -23.12 3.17 4.46
C GLY A 146 -24.26 4.15 4.13
N GLN A 147 -25.21 3.76 3.26
CA GLN A 147 -26.38 4.56 2.93
C GLN A 147 -27.52 4.24 3.90
N GLN A 148 -28.18 5.26 4.39
CA GLN A 148 -29.38 5.13 5.19
C GLN A 148 -30.57 5.08 4.22
N LEU A 149 -31.21 3.92 4.13
CA LEU A 149 -32.37 3.73 3.25
C LEU A 149 -33.68 4.11 3.93
N LEU A 150 -33.77 3.91 5.24
CA LEU A 150 -34.92 4.25 6.08
C LEU A 150 -34.40 4.87 7.39
N PRO A 151 -35.25 5.62 8.14
CA PRO A 151 -34.86 6.22 9.40
C PRO A 151 -34.18 5.24 10.39
N ASP A 152 -34.65 3.99 10.40
CA ASP A 152 -34.17 2.96 11.31
C ASP A 152 -33.38 1.83 10.62
N TRP A 153 -33.12 1.96 9.29
CA TRP A 153 -32.44 0.92 8.54
C TRP A 153 -31.33 1.47 7.64
N SER A 154 -30.11 1.12 7.99
CA SER A 154 -28.92 1.51 7.29
C SER A 154 -28.13 0.30 6.78
N ILE A 155 -27.58 0.39 5.58
CA ILE A 155 -26.71 -0.65 5.03
C ILE A 155 -25.34 -0.56 5.68
N PRO A 156 -24.77 -1.68 6.20
CA PRO A 156 -23.42 -1.70 6.72
C PRO A 156 -22.41 -1.14 5.69
N ARG A 157 -21.43 -0.37 6.14
CA ARG A 157 -20.36 0.11 5.29
C ARG A 157 -19.30 -0.97 5.16
N TYR A 158 -19.00 -1.35 3.94
CA TYR A 158 -17.91 -2.24 3.61
C TYR A 158 -16.81 -1.46 2.89
N SER A 159 -15.59 -1.52 3.37
CA SER A 159 -14.43 -0.92 2.71
C SER A 159 -13.32 -1.93 2.52
N ALA A 160 -12.73 -1.96 1.34
CA ALA A 160 -11.62 -2.84 1.01
C ALA A 160 -10.51 -2.08 0.28
N ILE A 161 -9.27 -2.47 0.55
CA ILE A 161 -8.08 -2.02 -0.18
C ILE A 161 -7.45 -3.25 -0.82
N THR A 162 -7.40 -3.27 -2.14
CA THR A 162 -6.85 -4.36 -2.93
C THR A 162 -5.66 -3.86 -3.74
N LEU A 163 -4.54 -4.57 -3.65
CA LEU A 163 -3.36 -4.35 -4.48
C LEU A 163 -3.42 -5.29 -5.67
N ALA A 164 -3.17 -4.75 -6.86
CA ALA A 164 -3.05 -5.52 -8.09
C ALA A 164 -1.65 -5.36 -8.67
N GLY A 165 -1.04 -6.45 -9.11
CA GLY A 165 0.27 -6.45 -9.74
C GLY A 165 0.68 -7.87 -10.12
N ALA A 166 1.53 -8.00 -11.14
CA ALA A 166 1.99 -9.30 -11.66
C ALA A 166 0.82 -10.25 -12.00
N GLY A 167 -0.27 -9.74 -12.56
CA GLY A 167 -1.45 -10.52 -12.95
C GLY A 167 -2.28 -11.07 -11.77
N ARG A 168 -2.11 -10.52 -10.56
CA ARG A 168 -2.80 -11.01 -9.34
C ARG A 168 -3.38 -9.89 -8.50
N PHE A 169 -4.40 -10.23 -7.70
CA PHE A 169 -5.02 -9.35 -6.72
C PHE A 169 -4.76 -9.84 -5.31
N PHE A 170 -4.43 -8.90 -4.40
CA PHE A 170 -4.19 -9.15 -2.99
C PHE A 170 -5.04 -8.19 -2.17
N ILE A 171 -5.96 -8.71 -1.37
CA ILE A 171 -6.74 -7.90 -0.43
C ILE A 171 -5.83 -7.57 0.75
N LEU A 172 -5.41 -6.30 0.86
CA LEU A 172 -4.54 -5.84 1.94
C LEU A 172 -5.32 -5.57 3.21
N ARG A 173 -6.54 -5.07 3.07
CA ARG A 173 -7.41 -4.71 4.17
C ARG A 173 -8.87 -4.81 3.75
N SER A 174 -9.69 -5.40 4.60
CA SER A 174 -11.13 -5.35 4.51
C SER A 174 -11.69 -4.98 5.89
N ASN A 175 -12.59 -4.00 5.92
CA ASN A 175 -13.30 -3.58 7.14
C ASN A 175 -14.80 -3.58 6.84
N GLN A 176 -15.55 -4.21 7.73
CA GLN A 176 -17.00 -4.09 7.77
C GLN A 176 -17.34 -3.27 9.03
N ALA A 177 -17.87 -2.08 8.84
CA ALA A 177 -18.37 -1.27 9.93
C ALA A 177 -19.89 -1.42 9.96
N ALA A 178 -20.43 -1.78 11.12
CA ALA A 178 -21.85 -1.66 11.36
C ALA A 178 -22.28 -0.21 11.08
N ALA A 179 -23.41 -0.02 10.44
CA ALA A 179 -23.93 1.32 10.22
C ALA A 179 -24.25 1.93 11.59
N GLU A 180 -23.49 2.96 11.99
CA GLU A 180 -23.82 3.73 13.18
C GLU A 180 -25.15 4.49 12.92
N PRO A 181 -26.17 4.34 13.79
CA PRO A 181 -27.34 5.18 13.72
C PRO A 181 -26.88 6.62 14.00
N THR A 182 -27.01 7.49 13.01
CA THR A 182 -26.78 8.93 13.20
C THR A 182 -27.89 9.45 14.09
N VAL A 183 -27.65 9.49 15.40
CA VAL A 183 -28.51 10.21 16.35
C VAL A 183 -28.35 11.70 16.05
N ARG A 184 -29.42 12.30 15.52
CA ARG A 184 -29.61 13.75 15.46
C ARG A 184 -30.40 14.21 16.67
#